data_4356981b1b32a5370e136b3b68d4afe0
#
_entry.id   4356981b1b32a5370e136b3b68d4afe0
#
_cell.length_a   1.000
_cell.length_b   1.000
_cell.length_c   1.000
_cell.angle_alpha   90.00
_cell.angle_beta   90.00
_cell.angle_gamma   90.00
#
_symmetry.space_group_name_H-M   'P 1'
#
loop_
_entity.id
_entity.type
_entity.pdbx_description
1 polymer ?
#
loop_
_entity_poly.entity_id
_entity_poly.type
_entity_poly.pdbx_seq_one_letter_code
_entity_poly.pdbx_strand_id
1 'polypeptide(L)' 'MKHLIEKRNSALARIEEILALVEEEKRPLTDEEKAELEALKAEVEEINSQEKMVEEARALEPVKENQEEINK' A
#
# COMPACT_ATOMS: atom_id res chain seq x y z
N MET A 1 5.00 3.91 10.29
CA MET A 1 4.33 3.19 9.18
C MET A 1 5.32 2.49 8.26
N LYS A 2 6.53 2.32 8.76
CA LYS A 2 7.55 1.70 7.93
C LYS A 2 7.16 0.29 7.49
N HIS A 3 6.56 -0.46 8.42
CA HIS A 3 6.16 -1.83 8.09
C HIS A 3 5.10 -1.88 6.99
N LEU A 4 4.23 -0.88 6.92
CA LEU A 4 3.23 -0.84 5.86
C LEU A 4 3.87 -0.49 4.52
N ILE A 5 4.85 0.40 4.54
CA ILE A 5 5.56 0.75 3.31
C ILE A 5 6.29 -0.47 2.76
N GLU A 6 6.97 -1.20 3.64
CA GLU A 6 7.70 -2.39 3.21
C GLU A 6 6.75 -3.45 2.67
N LYS A 7 5.61 -3.62 3.32
CA LYS A 7 4.64 -4.60 2.86
C LYS A 7 4.08 -4.21 1.50
N ARG A 8 3.78 -2.93 1.31
CA ARG A 8 3.31 -2.46 0.03
C ARG A 8 4.34 -2.68 -1.07
N ASN A 9 5.61 -2.36 -0.76
CA ASN A 9 6.66 -2.53 -1.75
C ASN A 9 6.82 -3.99 -2.14
N SER A 10 6.70 -4.90 -1.18
CA SER A 10 6.77 -6.33 -1.48
C SER A 10 5.63 -6.75 -2.39
N ALA A 11 4.43 -6.26 -2.11
CA ALA A 11 3.28 -6.60 -2.94
C ALA A 11 3.45 -6.06 -4.36
N LEU A 12 3.92 -4.82 -4.47
CA LEU A 12 4.13 -4.22 -5.79
C LEU A 12 5.21 -4.96 -6.57
N ALA A 13 6.27 -5.39 -5.90
CA ALA A 13 7.33 -6.14 -6.56
C ALA A 13 6.81 -7.45 -7.10
N ARG A 14 5.96 -8.13 -6.33
CA ARG A 14 5.38 -9.39 -6.80
C ARG A 14 4.46 -9.17 -7.98
N ILE A 15 3.68 -8.10 -7.95
CA ILE A 15 2.81 -7.76 -9.08
C ILE A 15 3.66 -7.58 -10.34
N GLU A 16 4.76 -6.85 -10.22
CA GLU A 16 5.63 -6.62 -11.37
C GLU A 16 6.23 -7.92 -11.89
N GLU A 17 6.60 -8.82 -10.97
CA GLU A 17 7.14 -10.10 -11.39
C GLU A 17 6.14 -10.89 -12.22
N ILE A 18 4.89 -10.92 -11.77
CA ILE A 18 3.86 -11.66 -12.50
C ILE A 18 3.64 -11.04 -13.87
N LEU A 19 3.54 -9.72 -13.92
CA LEU A 19 3.30 -9.07 -15.21
C LEU A 19 4.46 -9.25 -16.17
N ALA A 20 5.68 -9.18 -15.66
CA ALA A 20 6.86 -9.37 -16.50
C ALA A 20 6.91 -10.79 -17.05
N LEU A 21 6.57 -11.77 -16.21
CA LEU A 21 6.58 -13.15 -16.64
C LEU A 21 5.56 -13.41 -17.74
N VAL A 22 4.36 -12.85 -17.57
CA VAL A 22 3.31 -12.99 -18.56
C VAL A 22 3.73 -12.38 -19.88
N GLU A 23 4.35 -11.19 -19.83
CA GLU A 23 4.79 -10.53 -21.05
C GLU A 23 5.93 -11.28 -21.72
N GLU A 24 6.85 -11.78 -20.89
CA GLU A 24 8.00 -12.51 -21.43
C GLU A 24 7.55 -13.77 -22.15
N GLU A 25 6.58 -14.46 -21.57
CA GLU A 25 6.07 -15.69 -22.16
C GLU A 25 4.98 -15.44 -23.19
N LYS A 26 4.53 -14.20 -23.30
CA LYS A 26 3.52 -13.82 -24.29
C LYS A 26 2.29 -14.69 -24.18
N ARG A 27 1.79 -14.81 -22.97
CA ARG A 27 0.62 -15.63 -22.68
C ARG A 27 -0.33 -14.86 -21.80
N PRO A 28 -1.60 -15.28 -21.75
CA PRO A 28 -2.53 -14.64 -20.82
C PRO A 28 -2.25 -15.07 -19.39
N LEU A 29 -2.84 -14.35 -18.45
CA LEU A 29 -2.74 -14.70 -17.06
C LEU A 29 -3.45 -16.03 -16.79
N THR A 30 -2.83 -16.85 -15.96
CA THR A 30 -3.52 -18.04 -15.47
C THR A 30 -4.52 -17.64 -14.40
N ASP A 31 -5.43 -18.58 -14.07
CA ASP A 31 -6.39 -18.31 -13.03
C ASP A 31 -5.71 -18.05 -11.69
N GLU A 32 -4.64 -18.78 -11.40
CA GLU A 32 -3.89 -18.58 -10.18
C GLU A 32 -3.25 -17.21 -10.16
N GLU A 33 -2.71 -16.79 -11.29
CA GLU A 33 -2.09 -15.47 -11.36
C GLU A 33 -3.11 -14.37 -11.18
N LYS A 34 -4.29 -14.53 -11.76
CA LYS A 34 -5.34 -13.56 -11.60
C LYS A 34 -5.75 -13.43 -10.13
N ALA A 35 -5.89 -14.56 -9.46
CA ALA A 35 -6.28 -14.54 -8.05
C ALA A 35 -5.20 -13.87 -7.21
N GLU A 36 -3.94 -14.18 -7.49
CA GLU A 36 -2.84 -13.58 -6.75
C GLU A 36 -2.78 -12.08 -6.99
N LEU A 37 -2.95 -11.65 -8.23
CA LEU A 37 -2.92 -10.23 -8.54
C LEU A 37 -4.04 -9.49 -7.83
N GLU A 38 -5.22 -10.08 -7.79
CA GLU A 38 -6.33 -9.43 -7.11
C GLU A 38 -6.08 -9.32 -5.61
N ALA A 39 -5.51 -10.37 -5.02
CA ALA A 39 -5.19 -10.33 -3.60
C ALA A 39 -4.11 -9.27 -3.31
N LEU A 40 -3.09 -9.21 -4.15
CA LEU A 40 -2.02 -8.23 -3.97
C LEU A 40 -2.55 -6.81 -4.16
N LYS A 41 -3.40 -6.63 -5.15
CA LYS A 41 -4.00 -5.32 -5.40
C LYS A 41 -4.83 -4.88 -4.21
N ALA A 42 -5.62 -5.78 -3.66
CA ALA A 42 -6.42 -5.45 -2.49
C ALA A 42 -5.54 -5.09 -1.31
N GLU A 43 -4.43 -5.80 -1.15
CA GLU A 43 -3.51 -5.51 -0.07
C GLU A 43 -2.90 -4.12 -0.22
N VAL A 44 -2.49 -3.76 -1.43
CA VAL A 44 -1.93 -2.44 -1.67
C VAL A 44 -2.97 -1.37 -1.39
N GLU A 45 -4.19 -1.58 -1.84
CA GLU A 45 -5.25 -0.60 -1.60
C GLU A 45 -5.56 -0.45 -0.12
N GLU A 46 -5.53 -1.55 0.61
CA GLU A 46 -5.77 -1.50 2.03
C GLU A 46 -4.68 -0.71 2.74
N ILE A 47 -3.43 -0.94 2.36
CA ILE A 47 -2.32 -0.22 2.96
C ILE A 47 -2.42 1.28 2.65
N ASN A 48 -2.72 1.61 1.40
CA ASN A 48 -2.87 3.02 1.03
C ASN A 48 -3.99 3.67 1.82
N SER A 49 -5.08 2.96 2.03
CA SER A 49 -6.20 3.46 2.79
C SER A 49 -5.80 3.72 4.24
N GLN A 50 -5.05 2.79 4.82
CA GLN A 50 -4.60 2.96 6.20
C GLN A 50 -3.64 4.13 6.34
N GLU A 51 -2.74 4.30 5.37
CA GLU A 51 -1.82 5.43 5.41
C GLU A 51 -2.58 6.75 5.34
N LYS A 52 -3.60 6.79 4.50
CA LYS A 52 -4.40 8.00 4.39
C LYS A 52 -5.12 8.29 5.70
N MET A 53 -5.67 7.26 6.32
CA MET A 53 -6.35 7.44 7.59
C MET A 53 -5.41 7.94 8.67
N VAL A 54 -4.18 7.42 8.69
CA VAL A 54 -3.21 7.86 9.67
C VAL A 54 -2.84 9.33 9.44
N GLU A 55 -2.67 9.71 8.19
CA GLU A 55 -2.35 11.11 7.89
C GLU A 55 -3.49 12.03 8.31
N GLU A 56 -4.72 11.61 8.03
CA GLU A 56 -5.87 12.42 8.41
C GLU A 56 -6.00 12.52 9.91
N ALA A 57 -5.74 11.43 10.61
CA ALA A 57 -5.82 11.45 12.06
C ALA A 57 -4.75 12.36 12.65
N ARG A 58 -3.56 12.34 12.07
CA ARG A 58 -2.50 13.21 12.55
C ARG A 58 -2.84 14.68 12.34
N ALA A 59 -3.50 14.96 11.22
CA ALA A 59 -3.90 16.34 10.96
C ALA A 59 -4.95 16.83 11.95
N LEU A 60 -5.69 15.91 12.53
CA LEU A 60 -6.71 16.26 13.49
C LEU A 60 -6.17 16.38 14.92
N GLU A 61 -4.98 15.88 15.15
CA GLU A 61 -4.42 15.92 16.49
C GLU A 61 -4.21 17.36 16.90
N PRO A 62 -4.60 17.70 18.14
CA PRO A 62 -4.31 19.04 18.62
C PRO A 62 -2.80 19.18 18.61
N VAL A 63 -2.43 20.34 18.26
CA VAL A 63 -1.02 20.58 18.15
C VAL A 63 -0.43 20.59 19.50
N LYS A 64 0.16 19.71 19.79
CA LYS A 64 0.76 19.59 21.09
C LYS A 64 2.02 20.35 21.20
N GLU A 65 0.74 20.01 20.16
CA GLU A 65 1.36 20.35 19.99
C GLU A 65 1.65 21.17 20.15
N ASN A 66 1.52 21.17 19.95
CA ASN A 66 1.78 21.88 20.01
C ASN A 66 1.55 22.52 20.44
N GLN A 67 1.30 22.40 20.56
CA GLN A 67 1.35 22.86 20.90
C GLN A 67 1.20 23.35 21.31
N GLU A 68 1.23 23.32 21.41
CA GLU A 68 1.42 23.84 21.77
C GLU A 68 1.18 24.37 21.95
N GLU A 69 1.12 24.38 21.97
CA GLU A 69 1.20 24.98 22.11
C GLU A 69 0.75 25.62 22.24
N ILE A 70 0.65 25.73 22.43
CA ILE A 70 0.53 26.39 22.57
C ILE A 70 0.28 27.09 22.91
N ASN A 71 0.25 27.19 23.13
CA ASN A 71 0.31 27.77 23.43
C ASN A 71 0.20 28.41 23.63
N LYS A 72 0.22 28.55 23.87
CA LYS A 72 0.40 29.10 23.94
C LYS A 72 0.73 29.58 23.99
#